data_b3ee4adb54171f1f769432ac5de46c2a
#
_entry.id   b3ee4adb54171f1f769432ac5de46c2a
#
_cell.length_a   1.000
_cell.length_b   1.000
_cell.length_c   1.000
_cell.angle_alpha   90.00
_cell.angle_beta   90.00
_cell.angle_gamma   90.00
#
_symmetry.space_group_name_H-M   'P 1'
#
loop_
_entity.id
_entity.type
_entity.pdbx_description
1 polymer ?
#
loop_
_entity_poly.entity_id
_entity_poly.type
_entity_poly.pdbx_seq_one_letter_code
_entity_poly.pdbx_strand_id
1 'polypeptide(L)'
;MRQWRTLLIACIVLGTLGAYAAEPDKVVVGVNVYDEGTITPPQQDAEVDRLAGYGVKTIRTGFSAKSAYFITRAYQHGIGTVAIVYPSGGSTAKPKTRWSDYPLSQLDSREFAAWFKPLIDSLEVSGVRLTAFELGNEINTSGYNGDIPSPGSGRVLGLADLNSPKDAEAQVIARGLSNYLKIMAVLKDLREHSKLNRTTPILLGGMADWGLPGPKAWNGKAGVSLPDTIAFLRQNGMDKLVDGYGVHVYPTGDPSATVAARVAELDRKRIFSQCRGGAKPCWLTEWGISNSSRSCPIDDAKRRQAIEGERSALAQFARQGKLAAAIYYTWDGAPPGTDPMGVFRCGALADAGKLALSPM
;
A
#
# COMPACT_ATOMS: atom_id res chain seq x y z
N MET A 1 -32.74 9.12 -68.12
CA MET A 1 -32.53 9.70 -66.79
C MET A 1 -32.23 8.58 -65.79
N ARG A 2 -30.95 8.36 -65.44
CA ARG A 2 -30.51 7.34 -64.47
C ARG A 2 -30.22 8.03 -63.17
N GLN A 3 -30.97 7.73 -62.10
CA GLN A 3 -30.71 8.18 -60.75
C GLN A 3 -29.62 7.33 -60.10
N TRP A 4 -28.53 7.92 -59.70
CA TRP A 4 -27.49 7.31 -58.87
C TRP A 4 -27.87 7.49 -57.40
N ARG A 5 -28.10 6.40 -56.67
CA ARG A 5 -28.25 6.38 -55.22
C ARG A 5 -26.87 6.16 -54.60
N THR A 6 -26.35 7.16 -53.92
CA THR A 6 -25.12 7.09 -53.14
C THR A 6 -25.43 6.41 -51.80
N LEU A 7 -24.86 5.23 -51.60
CA LEU A 7 -24.90 4.54 -50.28
C LEU A 7 -23.77 5.13 -49.43
N LEU A 8 -24.14 5.83 -48.35
CA LEU A 8 -23.21 6.19 -47.27
C LEU A 8 -23.07 5.00 -46.32
N ILE A 9 -21.90 4.34 -46.31
CA ILE A 9 -21.55 3.33 -45.33
C ILE A 9 -20.94 4.06 -44.13
N ALA A 10 -21.69 4.18 -43.03
CA ALA A 10 -21.19 4.66 -41.76
C ALA A 10 -20.43 3.52 -41.08
N CYS A 11 -19.10 3.60 -41.09
CA CYS A 11 -18.26 2.71 -40.25
C CYS A 11 -18.40 3.12 -38.78
N ILE A 12 -19.23 2.40 -38.03
CA ILE A 12 -19.26 2.48 -36.58
C ILE A 12 -18.04 1.70 -36.06
N VAL A 13 -16.99 2.41 -35.67
CA VAL A 13 -15.88 1.86 -34.91
C VAL A 13 -16.38 1.64 -33.48
N LEU A 14 -16.87 0.43 -33.20
CA LEU A 14 -17.09 -0.04 -31.82
C LEU A 14 -15.73 -0.25 -31.16
N GLY A 15 -15.21 0.81 -30.52
CA GLY A 15 -14.11 0.67 -29.61
C GLY A 15 -14.55 -0.20 -28.42
N THR A 16 -14.13 -1.45 -28.42
CA THR A 16 -14.25 -2.32 -27.24
C THR A 16 -13.41 -1.71 -26.14
N LEU A 17 -14.05 -1.01 -25.21
CA LEU A 17 -13.50 -0.71 -23.90
C LEU A 17 -13.28 -2.06 -23.20
N GLY A 18 -12.10 -2.65 -23.40
CA GLY A 18 -11.64 -3.79 -22.65
C GLY A 18 -11.62 -3.43 -21.18
N ALA A 19 -12.61 -3.91 -20.43
CA ALA A 19 -12.49 -3.97 -18.98
C ALA A 19 -11.24 -4.78 -18.69
N TYR A 20 -10.20 -4.13 -18.18
CA TYR A 20 -9.08 -4.80 -17.55
C TYR A 20 -9.61 -5.42 -16.25
N ALA A 21 -10.27 -6.57 -16.37
CA ALA A 21 -10.35 -7.51 -15.27
C ALA A 21 -8.90 -7.96 -15.04
N ALA A 22 -8.34 -7.71 -13.86
CA ALA A 22 -7.06 -8.29 -13.48
C ALA A 22 -7.17 -9.81 -13.74
N GLU A 23 -6.26 -10.35 -14.56
CA GLU A 23 -6.15 -11.79 -14.73
C GLU A 23 -5.99 -12.39 -13.33
N PRO A 24 -6.82 -13.34 -12.90
CA PRO A 24 -6.85 -13.82 -11.52
C PRO A 24 -5.56 -14.49 -11.05
N ASP A 25 -4.54 -14.63 -11.90
CA ASP A 25 -3.33 -15.41 -11.64
C ASP A 25 -2.03 -14.57 -11.57
N LYS A 26 -2.08 -13.25 -11.68
CA LYS A 26 -0.87 -12.42 -11.63
C LYS A 26 -0.81 -11.56 -10.38
N VAL A 27 0.18 -11.85 -9.52
CA VAL A 27 0.54 -10.99 -8.39
C VAL A 27 1.07 -9.65 -8.91
N VAL A 28 0.52 -8.54 -8.44
CA VAL A 28 1.07 -7.20 -8.71
C VAL A 28 2.41 -7.08 -8.00
N VAL A 29 3.49 -6.90 -8.78
CA VAL A 29 4.84 -6.68 -8.24
C VAL A 29 5.25 -5.23 -8.47
N GLY A 30 5.80 -4.60 -7.45
CA GLY A 30 6.17 -3.20 -7.51
C GLY A 30 7.18 -2.79 -6.45
N VAL A 31 7.40 -1.48 -6.33
CA VAL A 31 8.34 -0.89 -5.37
C VAL A 31 7.76 0.37 -4.73
N ASN A 32 8.09 0.59 -3.47
CA ASN A 32 7.79 1.84 -2.78
C ASN A 32 8.75 2.95 -3.24
N VAL A 33 8.20 4.12 -3.56
CA VAL A 33 8.93 5.33 -3.96
C VAL A 33 8.49 6.48 -3.05
N TYR A 34 9.44 7.24 -2.52
CA TYR A 34 9.18 8.28 -1.51
C TYR A 34 9.55 9.68 -2.00
N ASP A 35 9.00 10.66 -1.28
CA ASP A 35 9.32 12.09 -1.37
C ASP A 35 9.05 12.76 -2.72
N GLU A 36 8.25 12.13 -3.57
CA GLU A 36 7.94 12.61 -4.92
C GLU A 36 7.23 13.98 -4.92
N GLY A 37 6.54 14.30 -3.81
CA GLY A 37 5.95 15.62 -3.59
C GLY A 37 6.93 16.70 -3.14
N THR A 38 8.19 16.36 -2.86
CA THR A 38 9.23 17.29 -2.37
C THR A 38 10.23 17.69 -3.44
N ILE A 39 10.31 16.94 -4.55
CA ILE A 39 11.19 17.20 -5.67
C ILE A 39 10.49 17.97 -6.80
N THR A 40 11.27 18.68 -7.61
CA THR A 40 10.75 19.49 -8.72
C THR A 40 10.23 18.62 -9.86
N PRO A 41 9.33 19.11 -10.74
CA PRO A 41 8.85 18.37 -11.89
C PRO A 41 9.96 17.77 -12.79
N PRO A 42 11.04 18.45 -13.14
CA PRO A 42 12.15 17.85 -13.89
C PRO A 42 12.83 16.68 -13.13
N GLN A 43 12.91 16.76 -11.80
CA GLN A 43 13.44 15.64 -11.00
C GLN A 43 12.45 14.47 -10.95
N GLN A 44 11.16 14.75 -10.91
CA GLN A 44 10.11 13.73 -11.01
C GLN A 44 10.16 13.02 -12.37
N ASP A 45 10.33 13.76 -13.48
CA ASP A 45 10.51 13.17 -14.81
C ASP A 45 11.73 12.25 -14.87
N ALA A 46 12.88 12.71 -14.38
CA ALA A 46 14.11 11.91 -14.33
C ALA A 46 13.96 10.63 -13.51
N GLU A 47 13.17 10.69 -12.42
CA GLU A 47 12.89 9.52 -11.60
C GLU A 47 11.96 8.53 -12.32
N VAL A 48 10.92 9.01 -12.98
CA VAL A 48 10.03 8.17 -13.80
C VAL A 48 10.79 7.50 -14.94
N ASP A 49 11.65 8.24 -15.65
CA ASP A 49 12.49 7.69 -16.72
C ASP A 49 13.41 6.58 -16.19
N ARG A 50 13.98 6.77 -15.00
CA ARG A 50 14.81 5.79 -14.32
C ARG A 50 14.02 4.53 -13.97
N LEU A 51 12.87 4.67 -13.33
CA LEU A 51 11.98 3.55 -12.98
C LEU A 51 11.56 2.76 -14.23
N ALA A 52 11.16 3.47 -15.30
CA ALA A 52 10.78 2.87 -16.57
C ALA A 52 11.97 2.15 -17.24
N GLY A 53 13.15 2.77 -17.23
CA GLY A 53 14.39 2.22 -17.81
C GLY A 53 14.82 0.91 -17.13
N TYR A 54 14.53 0.74 -15.85
CA TYR A 54 14.76 -0.52 -15.12
C TYR A 54 13.57 -1.49 -15.16
N GLY A 55 12.50 -1.17 -15.91
CA GLY A 55 11.37 -2.07 -16.15
C GLY A 55 10.39 -2.16 -14.99
N VAL A 56 10.38 -1.21 -14.06
CA VAL A 56 9.38 -1.13 -12.98
C VAL A 56 7.98 -1.04 -13.59
N LYS A 57 7.04 -1.84 -13.09
CA LYS A 57 5.65 -1.89 -13.59
C LYS A 57 4.64 -1.31 -12.62
N THR A 58 4.96 -1.25 -11.35
CA THR A 58 4.07 -0.67 -10.34
C THR A 58 4.90 0.03 -9.27
N ILE A 59 4.45 1.19 -8.86
CA ILE A 59 4.98 1.93 -7.71
C ILE A 59 3.91 2.04 -6.63
N ARG A 60 4.34 2.20 -5.38
CA ARG A 60 3.50 2.64 -4.27
C ARG A 60 4.06 3.95 -3.74
N THR A 61 3.22 4.98 -3.71
CA THR A 61 3.62 6.33 -3.27
C THR A 61 2.45 7.10 -2.67
N GLY A 62 2.73 8.18 -1.93
CA GLY A 62 1.72 9.07 -1.40
C GLY A 62 0.95 9.80 -2.49
N PHE A 63 -0.38 9.95 -2.33
CA PHE A 63 -1.22 10.70 -3.24
C PHE A 63 -1.66 12.02 -2.63
N SER A 64 -1.24 13.11 -3.24
CA SER A 64 -1.57 14.48 -2.90
C SER A 64 -1.49 15.36 -4.16
N ALA A 65 -1.87 16.63 -4.04
CA ALA A 65 -1.69 17.58 -5.15
C ALA A 65 -0.22 17.71 -5.59
N LYS A 66 0.74 17.51 -4.68
CA LYS A 66 2.18 17.61 -5.00
C LYS A 66 2.71 16.40 -5.77
N SER A 67 2.17 15.20 -5.52
CA SER A 67 2.58 13.96 -6.20
C SER A 67 1.73 13.62 -7.43
N ALA A 68 0.65 14.38 -7.70
CA ALA A 68 -0.24 14.11 -8.82
C ALA A 68 0.48 14.17 -10.18
N TYR A 69 1.44 15.08 -10.35
CA TYR A 69 2.26 15.18 -11.56
C TYR A 69 3.09 13.90 -11.74
N PHE A 70 3.81 13.48 -10.71
CA PHE A 70 4.63 12.25 -10.73
C PHE A 70 3.79 11.02 -11.10
N ILE A 71 2.61 10.86 -10.47
CA ILE A 71 1.69 9.75 -10.76
C ILE A 71 1.22 9.78 -12.21
N THR A 72 0.93 10.97 -12.74
CA THR A 72 0.53 11.15 -14.14
C THR A 72 1.66 10.76 -15.10
N ARG A 73 2.90 11.19 -14.82
CA ARG A 73 4.08 10.82 -15.61
C ARG A 73 4.36 9.32 -15.54
N ALA A 74 4.31 8.72 -14.36
CA ALA A 74 4.46 7.26 -14.19
C ALA A 74 3.43 6.50 -15.05
N TYR A 75 2.16 6.90 -15.01
CA TYR A 75 1.10 6.29 -15.81
C TYR A 75 1.36 6.40 -17.32
N GLN A 76 1.83 7.54 -17.81
CA GLN A 76 2.20 7.76 -19.21
C GLN A 76 3.36 6.86 -19.67
N HIS A 77 4.23 6.46 -18.76
CA HIS A 77 5.32 5.50 -18.99
C HIS A 77 4.90 4.03 -18.76
N GLY A 78 3.61 3.76 -18.57
CA GLY A 78 3.08 2.41 -18.36
C GLY A 78 3.38 1.83 -16.97
N ILE A 79 3.64 2.70 -15.99
CA ILE A 79 3.86 2.33 -14.59
C ILE A 79 2.57 2.57 -13.81
N GLY A 80 1.97 1.50 -13.27
CA GLY A 80 0.80 1.59 -12.41
C GLY A 80 1.14 2.15 -11.02
N THR A 81 0.16 2.71 -10.33
CA THR A 81 0.36 3.31 -9.00
C THR A 81 -0.62 2.73 -7.97
N VAL A 82 -0.10 2.19 -6.87
CA VAL A 82 -0.82 2.02 -5.61
C VAL A 82 -0.68 3.33 -4.84
N ALA A 83 -1.78 4.06 -4.74
CA ALA A 83 -1.81 5.43 -4.22
C ALA A 83 -2.17 5.45 -2.73
N ILE A 84 -1.24 5.85 -1.87
CA ILE A 84 -1.51 6.02 -0.43
C ILE A 84 -2.30 7.31 -0.25
N VAL A 85 -3.54 7.19 0.20
CA VAL A 85 -4.42 8.31 0.54
C VAL A 85 -4.46 8.43 2.07
N TYR A 86 -3.92 9.52 2.61
CA TYR A 86 -3.91 9.69 4.06
C TYR A 86 -5.28 10.12 4.58
N PRO A 87 -5.85 9.43 5.59
CA PRO A 87 -7.18 9.73 6.12
C PRO A 87 -7.25 11.12 6.78
N SER A 88 -6.11 11.69 7.14
CA SER A 88 -5.97 13.07 7.66
C SER A 88 -5.94 14.14 6.57
N GLY A 89 -6.04 13.78 5.31
CA GLY A 89 -6.05 14.75 4.22
C GLY A 89 -7.17 15.77 4.37
N GLY A 90 -6.83 17.07 4.29
CA GLY A 90 -7.75 18.19 4.51
C GLY A 90 -8.18 18.43 5.95
N SER A 91 -7.72 17.63 6.92
CA SER A 91 -8.16 17.72 8.31
C SER A 91 -7.71 19.01 8.98
N THR A 92 -8.61 19.63 9.74
CA THR A 92 -8.32 20.73 10.67
C THR A 92 -7.82 20.25 12.03
N ALA A 93 -7.92 18.95 12.33
CA ALA A 93 -7.27 18.33 13.48
C ALA A 93 -5.74 18.52 13.36
N LYS A 94 -5.04 18.41 14.48
CA LYS A 94 -3.58 18.55 14.49
C LYS A 94 -2.90 17.23 14.81
N PRO A 95 -1.77 16.92 14.14
CA PRO A 95 -0.95 15.79 14.53
C PRO A 95 -0.40 16.01 15.94
N LYS A 96 -0.10 14.94 16.66
CA LYS A 96 0.44 15.05 18.03
C LYS A 96 1.91 15.42 18.04
N THR A 97 2.74 14.74 17.28
CA THR A 97 4.20 14.92 17.30
C THR A 97 4.81 15.06 15.91
N ARG A 98 4.18 14.51 14.88
CA ARG A 98 4.67 14.55 13.51
C ARG A 98 3.51 14.60 12.51
N TRP A 99 3.79 14.97 11.28
CA TRP A 99 2.81 15.13 10.20
C TRP A 99 1.88 13.93 9.96
N SER A 100 2.23 12.73 10.43
CA SER A 100 1.50 11.48 10.16
C SER A 100 0.66 10.99 11.34
N ASP A 101 0.87 11.48 12.57
CA ASP A 101 0.24 10.94 13.78
C ASP A 101 -1.03 11.70 14.20
N TYR A 102 -1.93 11.90 13.25
CA TYR A 102 -3.25 12.49 13.53
C TYR A 102 -4.10 11.53 14.36
N PRO A 103 -4.83 12.02 15.39
CA PRO A 103 -5.83 11.19 16.09
C PRO A 103 -6.96 10.82 15.14
N LEU A 104 -7.08 9.55 14.78
CA LEU A 104 -8.15 9.08 13.87
C LEU A 104 -9.55 9.37 14.42
N SER A 105 -9.72 9.37 15.75
CA SER A 105 -10.99 9.69 16.42
C SER A 105 -11.46 11.13 16.22
N GLN A 106 -10.57 12.04 15.81
CA GLN A 106 -10.85 13.47 15.61
C GLN A 106 -11.00 13.87 14.12
N LEU A 107 -10.76 12.95 13.20
CA LEU A 107 -10.86 13.26 11.76
C LEU A 107 -12.33 13.42 11.34
N ASP A 108 -12.61 14.43 10.50
CA ASP A 108 -13.91 14.64 9.90
C ASP A 108 -13.95 14.12 8.46
N SER A 109 -14.86 13.19 8.20
CA SER A 109 -15.05 12.60 6.88
C SER A 109 -15.51 13.61 5.82
N ARG A 110 -16.13 14.72 6.20
CA ARG A 110 -16.52 15.81 5.26
C ARG A 110 -15.31 16.64 4.84
N GLU A 111 -14.37 16.92 5.78
CA GLU A 111 -13.09 17.56 5.44
C GLU A 111 -12.30 16.69 4.47
N PHE A 112 -12.24 15.38 4.74
CA PHE A 112 -11.62 14.41 3.84
C PHE A 112 -12.28 14.42 2.45
N ALA A 113 -13.62 14.41 2.37
CA ALA A 113 -14.34 14.47 1.10
C ALA A 113 -14.01 15.73 0.30
N ALA A 114 -14.02 16.88 0.95
CA ALA A 114 -13.71 18.17 0.33
C ALA A 114 -12.28 18.25 -0.19
N TRP A 115 -11.34 17.64 0.50
CA TRP A 115 -9.94 17.57 0.09
C TRP A 115 -9.70 16.54 -1.00
N PHE A 116 -10.30 15.35 -0.90
CA PHE A 116 -9.97 14.23 -1.80
C PHE A 116 -10.69 14.33 -3.15
N LYS A 117 -11.90 14.91 -3.18
CA LYS A 117 -12.67 15.04 -4.43
C LYS A 117 -11.90 15.77 -5.54
N PRO A 118 -11.27 16.93 -5.33
CA PRO A 118 -10.46 17.58 -6.37
C PRO A 118 -9.28 16.74 -6.85
N LEU A 119 -8.70 15.91 -5.97
CA LEU A 119 -7.58 15.05 -6.33
C LEU A 119 -8.01 13.92 -7.26
N ILE A 120 -9.12 13.24 -6.97
CA ILE A 120 -9.63 12.19 -7.86
C ILE A 120 -10.12 12.78 -9.19
N ASP A 121 -10.74 13.95 -9.16
CA ASP A 121 -11.14 14.68 -10.39
C ASP A 121 -9.92 15.04 -11.26
N SER A 122 -8.77 15.38 -10.65
CA SER A 122 -7.54 15.67 -11.39
C SER A 122 -6.97 14.45 -12.13
N LEU A 123 -7.12 13.24 -11.58
CA LEU A 123 -6.77 11.99 -12.26
C LEU A 123 -7.67 11.76 -13.48
N GLU A 124 -8.97 12.07 -13.37
CA GLU A 124 -9.91 11.96 -14.49
C GLU A 124 -9.50 12.88 -15.66
N VAL A 125 -9.14 14.13 -15.35
CA VAL A 125 -8.67 15.12 -16.34
C VAL A 125 -7.37 14.66 -16.99
N SER A 126 -6.47 14.06 -16.22
CA SER A 126 -5.18 13.56 -16.70
C SER A 126 -5.27 12.19 -17.40
N GLY A 127 -6.45 11.57 -17.46
CA GLY A 127 -6.66 10.24 -18.04
C GLY A 127 -6.02 9.10 -17.22
N VAL A 128 -5.73 9.31 -15.94
CA VAL A 128 -5.00 8.35 -15.09
C VAL A 128 -5.94 7.38 -14.40
N ARG A 129 -5.65 6.09 -14.56
CA ARG A 129 -6.25 5.01 -13.78
C ARG A 129 -5.20 4.42 -12.83
N LEU A 130 -5.52 4.39 -11.55
CA LEU A 130 -4.65 3.82 -10.52
C LEU A 130 -4.74 2.28 -10.48
N THR A 131 -3.69 1.65 -9.98
CA THR A 131 -3.67 0.21 -9.65
C THR A 131 -4.52 -0.08 -8.41
N ALA A 132 -4.43 0.77 -7.38
CA ALA A 132 -5.26 0.72 -6.19
C ALA A 132 -5.22 2.06 -5.42
N PHE A 133 -6.27 2.33 -4.63
CA PHE A 133 -6.25 3.29 -3.53
C PHE A 133 -5.96 2.55 -2.24
N GLU A 134 -5.00 3.02 -1.45
CA GLU A 134 -4.68 2.49 -0.13
C GLU A 134 -4.94 3.58 0.91
N LEU A 135 -5.95 3.41 1.77
CA LEU A 135 -6.31 4.43 2.76
C LEU A 135 -5.44 4.32 4.00
N GLY A 136 -4.51 5.26 4.16
CA GLY A 136 -3.58 5.32 5.30
C GLY A 136 -2.37 4.41 5.16
N ASN A 137 -1.51 4.48 6.17
CA ASN A 137 -0.31 3.68 6.34
C ASN A 137 -0.17 3.36 7.82
N GLU A 138 0.05 2.12 8.20
CA GLU A 138 0.34 1.64 9.56
C GLU A 138 -0.53 2.23 10.67
N ILE A 139 -1.84 2.39 10.42
CA ILE A 139 -2.77 3.02 11.37
C ILE A 139 -2.93 2.24 12.70
N ASN A 140 -2.35 1.06 12.78
CA ASN A 140 -2.24 0.26 13.99
C ASN A 140 -1.01 0.63 14.85
N THR A 141 -0.27 1.69 14.49
CA THR A 141 0.91 2.18 15.21
C THR A 141 0.77 3.65 15.60
N SER A 142 1.50 4.07 16.63
CA SER A 142 1.52 5.47 17.07
C SER A 142 2.17 6.41 16.05
N GLY A 143 2.85 5.88 15.03
CA GLY A 143 3.46 6.67 13.96
C GLY A 143 2.44 7.27 12.99
N TYR A 144 1.27 6.64 12.86
CA TYR A 144 0.23 7.02 11.89
C TYR A 144 -1.17 7.07 12.51
N ASN A 145 -1.26 6.89 13.82
CA ASN A 145 -2.50 6.99 14.57
C ASN A 145 -2.23 7.65 15.92
N GLY A 146 -2.56 8.93 16.03
CA GLY A 146 -2.37 9.71 17.25
C GLY A 146 -3.29 9.31 18.40
N ASP A 147 -4.27 8.44 18.20
CA ASP A 147 -5.02 7.85 19.30
C ASP A 147 -4.17 6.86 20.11
N ILE A 148 -3.14 6.29 19.48
CA ILE A 148 -2.18 5.40 20.14
C ILE A 148 -1.15 6.26 20.90
N PRO A 149 -0.99 6.11 22.23
CA PRO A 149 -0.06 6.92 23.00
C PRO A 149 1.42 6.70 22.60
N SER A 150 2.21 7.79 22.58
CA SER A 150 3.66 7.70 22.40
C SER A 150 4.35 8.82 23.21
N PRO A 151 5.10 8.53 24.29
CA PRO A 151 5.22 7.20 24.90
C PRO A 151 3.89 6.72 25.45
N GLY A 152 3.68 5.41 25.48
CA GLY A 152 2.44 4.78 25.93
C GLY A 152 2.70 3.62 26.89
N SER A 153 1.70 2.74 27.05
CA SER A 153 1.81 1.52 27.87
C SER A 153 2.93 0.58 27.41
N GLY A 154 3.34 0.70 26.12
CA GLY A 154 4.30 -0.21 25.49
C GLY A 154 3.72 -1.59 25.16
N ARG A 155 2.43 -1.80 25.38
CA ARG A 155 1.75 -3.07 25.08
C ARG A 155 1.24 -3.12 23.64
N VAL A 156 1.07 -4.34 23.15
CA VAL A 156 0.36 -4.61 21.90
C VAL A 156 -1.06 -5.04 22.23
N LEU A 157 -2.04 -4.24 21.82
CA LEU A 157 -3.45 -4.52 22.02
C LEU A 157 -3.93 -5.62 21.06
N GLY A 158 -4.87 -6.44 21.56
CA GLY A 158 -5.59 -7.42 20.77
C GLY A 158 -7.06 -7.06 20.60
N LEU A 159 -7.78 -7.93 19.90
CA LEU A 159 -9.22 -7.77 19.66
C LEU A 159 -10.04 -7.69 20.95
N ALA A 160 -9.66 -8.47 21.96
CA ALA A 160 -10.34 -8.45 23.26
C ALA A 160 -10.19 -7.09 23.97
N ASP A 161 -9.01 -6.46 23.87
CA ASP A 161 -8.76 -5.14 24.44
C ASP A 161 -9.61 -4.08 23.75
N LEU A 162 -9.64 -4.08 22.40
CA LEU A 162 -10.43 -3.13 21.61
C LEU A 162 -11.94 -3.22 21.88
N ASN A 163 -12.42 -4.40 22.21
CA ASN A 163 -13.83 -4.65 22.56
C ASN A 163 -14.11 -4.46 24.06
N SER A 164 -13.11 -4.18 24.88
CA SER A 164 -13.28 -4.03 26.33
C SER A 164 -13.86 -2.67 26.70
N PRO A 165 -15.00 -2.58 27.38
CA PRO A 165 -15.54 -1.29 27.85
C PRO A 165 -14.75 -0.69 29.02
N LYS A 166 -13.82 -1.45 29.61
CA LYS A 166 -13.10 -1.04 30.84
C LYS A 166 -11.70 -0.47 30.53
N ASP A 167 -11.21 -0.62 29.31
CA ASP A 167 -9.88 -0.19 28.90
C ASP A 167 -9.96 1.16 28.19
N ALA A 168 -9.67 2.25 28.91
CA ALA A 168 -9.78 3.61 28.40
C ALA A 168 -8.84 3.88 27.21
N GLU A 169 -7.62 3.32 27.21
CA GLU A 169 -6.67 3.43 26.09
C GLU A 169 -7.23 2.74 24.85
N ALA A 170 -7.64 1.48 24.99
CA ALA A 170 -8.19 0.70 23.90
C ALA A 170 -9.49 1.31 23.33
N GLN A 171 -10.34 1.91 24.18
CA GLN A 171 -11.56 2.58 23.78
C GLN A 171 -11.33 3.78 22.87
N VAL A 172 -10.28 4.59 23.13
CA VAL A 172 -9.93 5.72 22.25
C VAL A 172 -9.50 5.20 20.89
N ILE A 173 -8.64 4.19 20.87
CA ILE A 173 -8.14 3.57 19.64
C ILE A 173 -9.28 2.92 18.84
N ALA A 174 -10.17 2.19 19.51
CA ALA A 174 -11.34 1.57 18.88
C ALA A 174 -12.27 2.61 18.22
N ARG A 175 -12.50 3.76 18.89
CA ARG A 175 -13.25 4.88 18.27
C ARG A 175 -12.55 5.43 17.04
N GLY A 176 -11.21 5.59 17.11
CA GLY A 176 -10.40 6.04 15.97
C GLY A 176 -10.49 5.08 14.78
N LEU A 177 -10.35 3.78 15.02
CA LEU A 177 -10.52 2.75 13.98
C LEU A 177 -11.95 2.73 13.41
N SER A 178 -12.97 2.93 14.25
CA SER A 178 -14.35 3.04 13.78
C SER A 178 -14.57 4.31 12.93
N ASN A 179 -13.91 5.42 13.27
CA ASN A 179 -13.99 6.66 12.52
C ASN A 179 -13.23 6.55 11.17
N TYR A 180 -12.12 5.83 11.16
CA TYR A 180 -11.40 5.49 9.93
C TYR A 180 -12.31 4.77 8.91
N LEU A 181 -13.21 3.87 9.37
CA LEU A 181 -14.17 3.24 8.47
C LEU A 181 -15.19 4.22 7.86
N LYS A 182 -15.53 5.32 8.54
CA LYS A 182 -16.38 6.36 7.95
C LYS A 182 -15.64 7.09 6.83
N ILE A 183 -14.35 7.36 7.00
CA ILE A 183 -13.52 7.96 5.95
C ILE A 183 -13.37 6.98 4.78
N MET A 184 -13.19 5.69 5.06
CA MET A 184 -13.16 4.64 4.05
C MET A 184 -14.45 4.58 3.22
N ALA A 185 -15.60 4.76 3.86
CA ALA A 185 -16.89 4.81 3.17
C ALA A 185 -16.98 6.02 2.23
N VAL A 186 -16.45 7.18 2.64
CA VAL A 186 -16.35 8.37 1.77
C VAL A 186 -15.41 8.14 0.60
N LEU A 187 -14.23 7.55 0.83
CA LEU A 187 -13.32 7.18 -0.25
C LEU A 187 -14.01 6.26 -1.28
N LYS A 188 -14.74 5.27 -0.78
CA LYS A 188 -15.50 4.34 -1.64
C LYS A 188 -16.55 5.07 -2.46
N ASP A 189 -17.34 5.95 -1.85
CA ASP A 189 -18.37 6.74 -2.54
C ASP A 189 -17.74 7.60 -3.66
N LEU A 190 -16.69 8.36 -3.36
CA LEU A 190 -15.98 9.18 -4.33
C LEU A 190 -15.39 8.34 -5.48
N ARG A 191 -14.81 7.17 -5.19
CA ARG A 191 -14.31 6.24 -6.19
C ARG A 191 -15.42 5.72 -7.10
N GLU A 192 -16.59 5.36 -6.54
CA GLU A 192 -17.73 4.84 -7.32
C GLU A 192 -18.32 5.89 -8.28
N HIS A 193 -18.19 7.18 -7.96
CA HIS A 193 -18.58 8.29 -8.83
C HIS A 193 -17.51 8.71 -9.84
N SER A 194 -16.28 8.17 -9.76
CA SER A 194 -15.20 8.41 -10.73
C SER A 194 -15.51 7.71 -12.06
N LYS A 195 -15.13 8.31 -13.18
CA LYS A 195 -15.30 7.73 -14.51
C LYS A 195 -14.27 6.65 -14.81
N LEU A 196 -12.99 6.94 -14.56
CA LEU A 196 -11.87 6.07 -14.86
C LEU A 196 -11.55 5.11 -13.71
N ASN A 197 -11.69 5.60 -12.46
CA ASN A 197 -11.27 4.86 -11.27
C ASN A 197 -12.42 4.13 -10.55
N ARG A 198 -13.61 4.10 -11.12
CA ARG A 198 -14.82 3.49 -10.51
C ARG A 198 -14.62 2.04 -10.03
N THR A 199 -13.77 1.29 -10.69
CA THR A 199 -13.48 -0.12 -10.37
C THR A 199 -12.06 -0.33 -9.83
N THR A 200 -11.31 0.74 -9.60
CA THR A 200 -10.00 0.67 -8.99
C THR A 200 -10.11 0.11 -7.56
N PRO A 201 -9.37 -0.93 -7.19
CA PRO A 201 -9.43 -1.52 -5.87
C PRO A 201 -9.17 -0.49 -4.75
N ILE A 202 -9.92 -0.62 -3.65
CA ILE A 202 -9.67 0.09 -2.40
C ILE A 202 -9.06 -0.88 -1.41
N LEU A 203 -7.94 -0.51 -0.84
CA LEU A 203 -7.22 -1.30 0.14
C LEU A 203 -7.35 -0.70 1.54
N LEU A 204 -7.47 -1.59 2.51
CA LEU A 204 -7.10 -1.24 3.88
C LEU A 204 -5.65 -0.74 3.86
N GLY A 205 -5.34 0.34 4.56
CA GLY A 205 -3.97 0.85 4.67
C GLY A 205 -3.04 -0.22 5.23
N GLY A 206 -1.81 -0.29 4.71
CA GLY A 206 -0.82 -1.28 5.11
C GLY A 206 -0.63 -1.29 6.63
N MET A 207 -0.89 -2.43 7.26
CA MET A 207 -0.77 -2.61 8.70
C MET A 207 0.61 -3.12 9.07
N ALA A 208 1.26 -2.47 10.04
CA ALA A 208 2.56 -2.91 10.54
C ALA A 208 2.45 -4.20 11.36
N ASP A 209 3.43 -5.09 11.17
CA ASP A 209 3.56 -6.31 11.98
C ASP A 209 4.21 -6.00 13.33
N TRP A 210 3.40 -5.68 14.34
CA TRP A 210 3.83 -5.48 15.73
C TRP A 210 3.91 -6.78 16.53
N GLY A 211 3.68 -7.91 15.91
CA GLY A 211 3.59 -9.21 16.59
C GLY A 211 2.21 -9.49 17.18
N LEU A 212 2.17 -10.43 18.13
CA LEU A 212 0.94 -10.84 18.80
C LEU A 212 0.65 -9.96 20.02
N PRO A 213 -0.61 -9.88 20.49
CA PRO A 213 -0.98 -9.14 21.68
C PRO A 213 -0.13 -9.55 22.90
N GLY A 214 0.29 -8.57 23.68
CA GLY A 214 1.14 -8.83 24.85
C GLY A 214 1.49 -7.56 25.62
N PRO A 215 2.08 -7.71 26.80
CA PRO A 215 2.37 -6.62 27.72
C PRO A 215 3.49 -5.70 27.25
N LYS A 216 4.28 -6.12 26.27
CA LYS A 216 5.37 -5.31 25.70
C LYS A 216 5.43 -5.47 24.19
N ALA A 217 5.52 -4.34 23.49
CA ALA A 217 5.88 -4.33 22.08
C ALA A 217 7.39 -4.55 21.91
N TRP A 218 7.78 -5.00 20.72
CA TRP A 218 9.17 -5.27 20.37
C TRP A 218 10.11 -4.06 20.63
N ASN A 219 9.64 -2.85 20.46
CA ASN A 219 10.43 -1.62 20.66
C ASN A 219 9.91 -0.73 21.80
N GLY A 220 9.09 -1.27 22.70
CA GLY A 220 8.51 -0.54 23.83
C GLY A 220 7.41 0.45 23.49
N LYS A 221 6.97 0.52 22.22
CA LYS A 221 5.89 1.40 21.77
C LYS A 221 4.55 0.67 21.82
N ALA A 222 3.49 1.38 22.17
CA ALA A 222 2.14 0.85 22.09
C ALA A 222 1.69 0.68 20.63
N GLY A 223 0.81 -0.27 20.38
CA GLY A 223 0.22 -0.54 19.08
C GLY A 223 -0.91 -1.56 19.15
N VAL A 224 -1.48 -1.89 18.03
CA VAL A 224 -2.48 -2.97 17.88
C VAL A 224 -1.89 -4.05 16.99
N SER A 225 -2.08 -5.32 17.31
CA SER A 225 -1.60 -6.42 16.46
C SER A 225 -2.25 -6.34 15.08
N LEU A 226 -1.50 -6.65 14.03
CA LEU A 226 -2.00 -6.61 12.65
C LEU A 226 -3.26 -7.49 12.50
N PRO A 227 -3.24 -8.79 12.85
CA PRO A 227 -4.40 -9.65 12.66
C PRO A 227 -5.61 -9.20 13.47
N ASP A 228 -5.42 -8.66 14.67
CA ASP A 228 -6.53 -8.21 15.52
C ASP A 228 -7.08 -6.86 15.05
N THR A 229 -6.25 -5.99 14.47
CA THR A 229 -6.74 -4.76 13.80
C THR A 229 -7.66 -5.13 12.64
N ILE A 230 -7.25 -6.05 11.76
CA ILE A 230 -8.09 -6.52 10.66
C ILE A 230 -9.38 -7.15 11.21
N ALA A 231 -9.28 -7.99 12.23
CA ALA A 231 -10.44 -8.64 12.82
C ALA A 231 -11.45 -7.63 13.41
N PHE A 232 -10.97 -6.61 14.12
CA PHE A 232 -11.81 -5.53 14.65
C PHE A 232 -12.51 -4.75 13.54
N LEU A 233 -11.77 -4.34 12.52
CA LEU A 233 -12.33 -3.59 11.40
C LEU A 233 -13.36 -4.42 10.61
N ARG A 234 -13.11 -5.73 10.44
CA ARG A 234 -14.08 -6.65 9.81
C ARG A 234 -15.37 -6.78 10.62
N GLN A 235 -15.27 -6.91 11.93
CA GLN A 235 -16.45 -6.92 12.82
C GLN A 235 -17.28 -5.64 12.69
N ASN A 236 -16.64 -4.51 12.35
CA ASN A 236 -17.26 -3.21 12.14
C ASN A 236 -17.61 -2.90 10.68
N GLY A 237 -17.63 -3.91 9.80
CA GLY A 237 -18.16 -3.80 8.43
C GLY A 237 -17.15 -3.44 7.34
N MET A 238 -15.85 -3.48 7.59
CA MET A 238 -14.79 -3.16 6.63
C MET A 238 -14.91 -3.93 5.31
N ASP A 239 -15.27 -5.22 5.35
CA ASP A 239 -15.34 -6.09 4.16
C ASP A 239 -16.29 -5.58 3.06
N LYS A 240 -17.23 -4.68 3.42
CA LYS A 240 -18.12 -4.00 2.45
C LYS A 240 -17.47 -2.77 1.81
N LEU A 241 -16.35 -2.30 2.33
CA LEU A 241 -15.70 -1.06 1.94
C LEU A 241 -14.41 -1.26 1.17
N VAL A 242 -13.72 -2.39 1.36
CA VAL A 242 -12.41 -2.67 0.75
C VAL A 242 -12.46 -3.85 -0.21
N ASP A 243 -11.49 -3.87 -1.13
CA ASP A 243 -11.27 -4.95 -2.09
C ASP A 243 -10.04 -5.81 -1.73
N GLY A 244 -9.20 -5.34 -0.78
CA GLY A 244 -8.03 -6.05 -0.26
C GLY A 244 -7.54 -5.48 1.07
N TYR A 245 -6.70 -6.26 1.76
CA TYR A 245 -6.08 -5.85 3.02
C TYR A 245 -4.62 -5.51 2.79
N GLY A 246 -4.23 -4.24 3.00
CA GLY A 246 -2.83 -3.82 3.03
C GLY A 246 -2.12 -4.39 4.25
N VAL A 247 -0.97 -5.00 4.06
CA VAL A 247 -0.14 -5.56 5.13
C VAL A 247 1.33 -5.26 4.89
N HIS A 248 2.09 -5.02 5.97
CA HIS A 248 3.53 -4.83 5.95
C HIS A 248 4.19 -5.99 6.69
N VAL A 249 5.16 -6.63 6.05
CA VAL A 249 5.89 -7.75 6.65
C VAL A 249 7.36 -7.63 6.29
N TYR A 250 8.19 -7.56 7.30
CA TYR A 250 9.64 -7.58 7.13
C TYR A 250 10.18 -8.89 7.68
N PRO A 251 10.50 -9.87 6.81
CA PRO A 251 11.05 -11.15 7.23
C PRO A 251 12.47 -11.01 7.78
N THR A 252 12.92 -12.00 8.51
CA THR A 252 14.25 -11.99 9.15
C THR A 252 15.41 -11.85 8.16
N GLY A 253 15.20 -12.19 6.88
CA GLY A 253 16.23 -12.08 5.85
C GLY A 253 17.33 -13.13 5.94
N ASP A 254 17.14 -14.21 6.71
CA ASP A 254 18.10 -15.32 6.79
C ASP A 254 18.24 -16.00 5.43
N PRO A 255 19.42 -15.91 4.75
CA PRO A 255 19.61 -16.53 3.45
C PRO A 255 19.55 -18.05 3.48
N SER A 256 19.81 -18.67 4.64
CA SER A 256 19.80 -20.13 4.79
C SER A 256 18.42 -20.73 5.06
N ALA A 257 17.42 -19.89 5.40
CA ALA A 257 16.08 -20.38 5.71
C ALA A 257 15.42 -21.06 4.49
N THR A 258 14.85 -22.23 4.72
CA THR A 258 14.09 -22.95 3.69
C THR A 258 12.79 -22.26 3.38
N VAL A 259 12.20 -22.51 2.22
CA VAL A 259 10.88 -21.97 1.83
C VAL A 259 9.82 -22.38 2.85
N ALA A 260 9.85 -23.62 3.34
CA ALA A 260 8.92 -24.10 4.37
C ALA A 260 9.06 -23.32 5.70
N ALA A 261 10.28 -22.99 6.12
CA ALA A 261 10.52 -22.18 7.31
C ALA A 261 9.96 -20.74 7.15
N ARG A 262 10.11 -20.14 5.98
CA ARG A 262 9.56 -18.81 5.68
C ARG A 262 8.03 -18.82 5.69
N VAL A 263 7.41 -19.82 5.06
CA VAL A 263 5.95 -19.98 5.10
C VAL A 263 5.48 -20.15 6.56
N ALA A 264 6.16 -20.98 7.35
CA ALA A 264 5.82 -21.18 8.76
C ALA A 264 6.00 -19.89 9.60
N GLU A 265 7.01 -19.07 9.32
CA GLU A 265 7.18 -17.76 9.96
C GLU A 265 5.97 -16.85 9.70
N LEU A 266 5.56 -16.72 8.44
CA LEU A 266 4.42 -15.89 8.04
C LEU A 266 3.08 -16.43 8.60
N ASP A 267 2.88 -17.74 8.61
CA ASP A 267 1.69 -18.37 9.20
C ASP A 267 1.63 -18.19 10.73
N ARG A 268 2.77 -18.28 11.43
CA ARG A 268 2.86 -18.04 12.89
C ARG A 268 2.44 -16.61 13.25
N LYS A 269 2.78 -15.64 12.41
CA LYS A 269 2.37 -14.25 12.57
C LYS A 269 0.88 -14.01 12.31
N ARG A 270 0.16 -15.03 11.85
CA ARG A 270 -1.29 -15.02 11.55
C ARG A 270 -1.70 -13.96 10.51
N ILE A 271 -0.76 -13.48 9.68
CA ILE A 271 -1.00 -12.40 8.71
C ILE A 271 -1.87 -12.91 7.57
N PHE A 272 -1.37 -13.89 6.82
CA PHE A 272 -2.09 -14.42 5.66
C PHE A 272 -3.30 -15.29 6.02
N SER A 273 -3.46 -15.66 7.29
CA SER A 273 -4.68 -16.33 7.76
C SER A 273 -5.92 -15.41 7.73
N GLN A 274 -5.71 -14.09 7.73
CA GLN A 274 -6.79 -13.10 7.58
C GLN A 274 -7.29 -13.00 6.13
N CYS A 275 -6.50 -13.44 5.16
CA CYS A 275 -6.72 -13.31 3.73
C CYS A 275 -7.10 -14.68 3.16
N ARG A 276 -8.39 -15.03 3.16
CA ARG A 276 -8.87 -16.36 2.75
C ARG A 276 -10.18 -16.31 1.99
N GLY A 277 -10.49 -17.47 1.35
CA GLY A 277 -11.71 -17.76 0.62
C GLY A 277 -12.96 -17.18 1.25
N GLY A 278 -13.64 -16.33 0.52
CA GLY A 278 -14.74 -15.49 0.98
C GLY A 278 -14.31 -14.17 1.66
N ALA A 279 -13.08 -14.06 2.14
CA ALA A 279 -12.45 -12.81 2.55
C ALA A 279 -11.68 -12.19 1.38
N LYS A 280 -11.17 -10.95 1.59
CA LYS A 280 -10.39 -10.25 0.57
C LYS A 280 -8.94 -10.74 0.57
N PRO A 281 -8.20 -10.66 -0.57
CA PRO A 281 -6.78 -10.99 -0.61
C PRO A 281 -5.95 -9.99 0.18
N CYS A 282 -4.78 -10.42 0.66
CA CYS A 282 -3.73 -9.53 1.16
C CYS A 282 -3.02 -8.85 -0.01
N TRP A 283 -2.76 -7.56 0.17
CA TRP A 283 -1.78 -6.80 -0.59
C TRP A 283 -0.60 -6.54 0.31
N LEU A 284 0.52 -7.19 0.06
CA LEU A 284 1.76 -6.95 0.78
C LEU A 284 2.36 -5.65 0.24
N THR A 285 1.88 -4.52 0.79
CA THR A 285 2.21 -3.18 0.31
C THR A 285 3.56 -2.68 0.78
N GLU A 286 4.15 -3.36 1.78
CA GLU A 286 5.57 -3.27 2.11
C GLU A 286 6.12 -4.63 2.52
N TRP A 287 7.22 -5.01 1.90
CA TRP A 287 8.10 -6.08 2.34
C TRP A 287 9.53 -5.79 1.90
N GLY A 288 10.50 -6.29 2.61
CA GLY A 288 11.88 -6.04 2.20
C GLY A 288 12.88 -6.75 3.10
N ILE A 289 14.09 -6.84 2.60
CA ILE A 289 15.25 -7.40 3.31
C ILE A 289 16.38 -6.38 3.23
N SER A 290 16.92 -6.00 4.39
CA SER A 290 17.97 -5.00 4.48
C SER A 290 19.35 -5.53 4.07
N ASN A 291 20.17 -4.63 3.55
CA ASN A 291 21.60 -4.81 3.38
C ASN A 291 22.33 -3.56 3.90
N SER A 292 22.96 -3.69 5.05
CA SER A 292 23.64 -2.58 5.73
C SER A 292 24.96 -2.15 5.11
N SER A 293 25.47 -2.85 4.07
CA SER A 293 26.67 -2.43 3.34
C SER A 293 26.47 -1.04 2.77
N ARG A 294 27.47 -0.18 2.91
CA ARG A 294 27.52 1.18 2.36
C ARG A 294 28.60 1.37 1.31
N SER A 295 29.41 0.35 1.05
CA SER A 295 30.46 0.39 0.05
C SER A 295 29.90 0.16 -1.35
N CYS A 296 30.47 0.84 -2.34
CA CYS A 296 30.16 0.60 -3.75
C CYS A 296 31.34 -0.12 -4.43
N PRO A 297 31.09 -1.18 -5.21
CA PRO A 297 29.79 -1.83 -5.44
C PRO A 297 29.28 -2.56 -4.21
N ILE A 298 27.94 -2.71 -4.09
CA ILE A 298 27.32 -3.42 -2.98
C ILE A 298 27.44 -4.92 -3.20
N ASP A 299 27.97 -5.65 -2.22
CA ASP A 299 27.80 -7.11 -2.15
C ASP A 299 26.37 -7.44 -1.72
N ASP A 300 25.57 -7.95 -2.63
CA ASP A 300 24.16 -8.20 -2.45
C ASP A 300 23.79 -9.71 -2.50
N ALA A 301 24.78 -10.58 -2.53
CA ALA A 301 24.57 -12.01 -2.74
C ALA A 301 23.66 -12.64 -1.65
N LYS A 302 23.93 -12.34 -0.38
CA LYS A 302 23.12 -12.86 0.74
C LYS A 302 21.69 -12.31 0.69
N ARG A 303 21.51 -11.02 0.45
CA ARG A 303 20.17 -10.42 0.31
C ARG A 303 19.42 -11.02 -0.87
N ARG A 304 20.08 -11.19 -2.01
CA ARG A 304 19.50 -11.83 -3.21
C ARG A 304 18.99 -13.23 -2.90
N GLN A 305 19.81 -14.06 -2.22
CA GLN A 305 19.41 -15.43 -1.81
C GLN A 305 18.20 -15.41 -0.87
N ALA A 306 18.18 -14.49 0.11
CA ALA A 306 17.07 -14.36 1.04
C ALA A 306 15.78 -13.91 0.31
N ILE A 307 15.87 -12.95 -0.63
CA ILE A 307 14.74 -12.50 -1.45
C ILE A 307 14.21 -13.65 -2.33
N GLU A 308 15.07 -14.47 -2.91
CA GLU A 308 14.66 -15.63 -3.72
C GLU A 308 13.80 -16.62 -2.91
N GLY A 309 14.27 -16.94 -1.69
CA GLY A 309 13.51 -17.80 -0.77
C GLY A 309 12.19 -17.19 -0.33
N GLU A 310 12.17 -15.88 -0.02
CA GLU A 310 10.95 -15.18 0.39
C GLU A 310 9.93 -15.11 -0.74
N ARG A 311 10.33 -14.77 -1.95
CA ARG A 311 9.46 -14.78 -3.12
C ARG A 311 8.85 -16.16 -3.38
N SER A 312 9.63 -17.23 -3.17
CA SER A 312 9.12 -18.61 -3.27
C SER A 312 8.04 -18.91 -2.23
N ALA A 313 8.18 -18.38 -1.00
CA ALA A 313 7.16 -18.48 0.03
C ALA A 313 5.91 -17.65 -0.32
N LEU A 314 6.08 -16.40 -0.76
CA LEU A 314 4.98 -15.53 -1.19
C LEU A 314 4.21 -16.11 -2.37
N ALA A 315 4.88 -16.75 -3.32
CA ALA A 315 4.25 -17.43 -4.44
C ALA A 315 3.33 -18.60 -3.98
N GLN A 316 3.59 -19.24 -2.83
CA GLN A 316 2.67 -20.24 -2.28
C GLN A 316 1.37 -19.60 -1.79
N PHE A 317 1.45 -18.43 -1.13
CA PHE A 317 0.26 -17.68 -0.71
C PHE A 317 -0.53 -17.14 -1.91
N ALA A 318 0.17 -16.72 -2.96
CA ALA A 318 -0.46 -16.29 -4.21
C ALA A 318 -1.28 -17.42 -4.85
N ARG A 319 -0.68 -18.62 -5.01
CA ARG A 319 -1.40 -19.81 -5.54
C ARG A 319 -2.59 -20.24 -4.67
N GLN A 320 -2.62 -19.85 -3.39
CA GLN A 320 -3.77 -20.09 -2.51
C GLN A 320 -4.83 -18.99 -2.58
N GLY A 321 -4.67 -18.00 -3.47
CA GLY A 321 -5.56 -16.83 -3.57
C GLY A 321 -5.49 -15.88 -2.37
N LYS A 322 -4.45 -15.99 -1.52
CA LYS A 322 -4.28 -15.17 -0.32
C LYS A 322 -3.51 -13.89 -0.57
N LEU A 323 -2.69 -13.83 -1.62
CA LEU A 323 -1.83 -12.70 -1.96
C LEU A 323 -2.13 -12.18 -3.36
N ALA A 324 -2.47 -10.90 -3.48
CA ALA A 324 -2.72 -10.22 -4.76
C ALA A 324 -1.58 -9.30 -5.19
N ALA A 325 -0.77 -8.81 -4.24
CA ALA A 325 0.35 -7.93 -4.56
C ALA A 325 1.52 -8.12 -3.60
N ALA A 326 2.73 -7.82 -4.09
CA ALA A 326 3.95 -7.77 -3.30
C ALA A 326 4.80 -6.56 -3.75
N ILE A 327 4.76 -5.48 -2.97
CA ILE A 327 5.44 -4.22 -3.24
C ILE A 327 6.68 -4.13 -2.35
N TYR A 328 7.86 -4.10 -2.97
CA TYR A 328 9.12 -4.08 -2.23
C TYR A 328 9.36 -2.72 -1.56
N TYR A 329 9.84 -2.69 -0.37
CA TYR A 329 10.32 -1.52 0.34
C TYR A 329 11.85 -1.55 0.35
N THR A 330 12.58 -0.64 -0.33
CA THR A 330 12.12 0.51 -1.09
C THR A 330 12.95 0.69 -2.38
N TRP A 331 12.60 1.63 -3.27
CA TRP A 331 13.41 1.93 -4.47
C TRP A 331 14.79 2.43 -4.05
N ASP A 332 14.87 3.57 -3.45
CA ASP A 332 16.07 4.12 -2.80
C ASP A 332 15.69 4.77 -1.47
N GLY A 333 16.52 5.54 -0.84
CA GLY A 333 16.20 6.21 0.43
C GLY A 333 16.20 7.73 0.26
N ALA A 334 15.74 8.43 1.28
CA ALA A 334 15.85 9.87 1.42
C ALA A 334 16.93 10.23 2.49
N PRO A 335 18.13 10.67 2.12
CA PRO A 335 18.66 10.90 0.76
C PRO A 335 18.82 9.64 -0.07
N PRO A 336 18.81 9.75 -1.42
CA PRO A 336 18.94 8.61 -2.31
C PRO A 336 20.13 7.71 -1.99
N GLY A 337 19.92 6.38 -2.04
CA GLY A 337 20.95 5.37 -1.81
C GLY A 337 21.35 5.15 -0.34
N THR A 338 20.69 5.79 0.63
CA THR A 338 21.04 5.68 2.06
C THR A 338 20.24 4.63 2.81
N ASP A 339 19.06 4.26 2.34
CA ASP A 339 18.23 3.26 2.99
C ASP A 339 18.83 1.85 2.80
N PRO A 340 19.08 1.10 3.89
CA PRO A 340 19.57 -0.27 3.79
C PRO A 340 18.59 -1.22 3.10
N MET A 341 17.32 -0.86 2.99
CA MET A 341 16.31 -1.59 2.25
C MET A 341 16.33 -1.26 0.75
N GLY A 342 16.89 -0.11 0.35
CA GLY A 342 16.91 0.38 -1.02
C GLY A 342 17.45 -0.64 -2.02
N VAL A 343 16.79 -0.76 -3.17
CA VAL A 343 17.23 -1.62 -4.28
C VAL A 343 18.01 -0.86 -5.35
N PHE A 344 17.78 0.45 -5.51
CA PHE A 344 18.57 1.33 -6.36
C PHE A 344 19.65 1.99 -5.51
N ARG A 345 20.90 1.53 -5.65
CA ARG A 345 22.03 1.98 -4.86
C ARG A 345 23.29 2.03 -5.73
N CYS A 346 24.23 2.91 -5.38
CA CYS A 346 25.47 3.08 -6.17
C CYS A 346 25.21 3.43 -7.65
N GLY A 347 24.10 4.14 -7.94
CA GLY A 347 23.75 4.53 -9.32
C GLY A 347 23.16 3.42 -10.18
N ALA A 348 22.85 2.24 -9.62
CA ALA A 348 22.30 1.12 -10.37
C ALA A 348 21.28 0.29 -9.57
N LEU A 349 20.40 -0.42 -10.27
CA LEU A 349 19.54 -1.42 -9.67
C LEU A 349 20.37 -2.65 -9.28
N ALA A 350 20.44 -2.93 -7.98
CA ALA A 350 21.16 -4.07 -7.43
C ALA A 350 20.54 -5.42 -7.89
N ASP A 351 21.33 -6.49 -7.90
CA ASP A 351 20.84 -7.80 -8.36
C ASP A 351 19.68 -8.36 -7.49
N ALA A 352 19.71 -8.09 -6.19
CA ALA A 352 18.58 -8.39 -5.31
C ALA A 352 17.32 -7.59 -5.72
N GLY A 353 17.48 -6.34 -6.16
CA GLY A 353 16.39 -5.49 -6.65
C GLY A 353 15.80 -6.02 -7.96
N LYS A 354 16.62 -6.42 -8.91
CA LYS A 354 16.15 -7.04 -10.16
C LYS A 354 15.28 -8.25 -9.87
N LEU A 355 15.69 -9.07 -8.91
CA LEU A 355 14.92 -10.24 -8.49
C LEU A 355 13.63 -9.83 -7.76
N ALA A 356 13.69 -8.89 -6.81
CA ALA A 356 12.53 -8.42 -6.05
C ALA A 356 11.41 -7.87 -6.95
N LEU A 357 11.79 -7.21 -8.06
CA LEU A 357 10.87 -6.55 -9.00
C LEU A 357 10.47 -7.42 -10.20
N SER A 358 11.04 -8.62 -10.34
CA SER A 358 10.64 -9.53 -11.41
C SER A 358 9.21 -10.08 -11.19
N PRO A 359 8.46 -10.46 -12.22
CA PRO A 359 7.13 -11.09 -12.08
C PRO A 359 7.15 -12.32 -11.16
N MET A 360 6.06 -12.56 -10.44
CA MET A 360 5.87 -13.75 -9.60
C MET A 360 4.84 -14.68 -10.21
#